data_05f45a6e6850e265aee8b93f87af1a55
#
_entry.id   05f45a6e6850e265aee8b93f87af1a55
#
_cell.length_a   1.000
_cell.length_b   1.000
_cell.length_c   1.000
_cell.angle_alpha   90.00
_cell.angle_beta   90.00
_cell.angle_gamma   90.00
#
_symmetry.space_group_name_H-M   'P 1'
#
loop_
_entity.id
_entity.type
_entity.pdbx_description
1 polymer ?
#
loop_
_entity_poly.entity_id
_entity_poly.type
_entity_poly.pdbx_seq_one_letter_code
_entity_poly.pdbx_strand_id
1 'polypeptide(L)'
;MVLLDANILIGAFRPDDPDHARLKAWLEATLRDGVPVAFPALVEVAFLRIVTHPRVYRSPSPLAEAVGFLQAIRASGLFREAPWTLRARERWWAWCRDLGLHGDDVNDAYLAAVAAEARCPLVSRDQGYARFHGLDWLDPAAAH
;
A
#
# COMPACT_ATOMS: atom_id res chain seq x y z
N MET A 1 -11.86 5.17 5.41
CA MET A 1 -10.54 5.31 4.75
C MET A 1 -9.78 4.00 4.88
N VAL A 2 -9.07 3.63 3.85
CA VAL A 2 -8.15 2.49 3.85
C VAL A 2 -6.77 2.95 3.43
N LEU A 3 -5.71 2.35 4.00
CA LEU A 3 -4.32 2.64 3.65
C LEU A 3 -3.81 1.55 2.71
N LEU A 4 -3.28 1.93 1.55
CA LEU A 4 -2.85 0.99 0.53
C LEU A 4 -1.35 0.76 0.57
N ASP A 5 -0.95 -0.51 0.56
CA ASP A 5 0.43 -0.91 0.31
C ASP A 5 0.75 -0.85 -1.19
N ALA A 6 2.03 -0.75 -1.53
CA ALA A 6 2.49 -0.71 -2.91
C ALA A 6 2.05 -1.94 -3.72
N ASN A 7 2.03 -3.13 -3.11
CA ASN A 7 1.64 -4.35 -3.82
C ASN A 7 0.18 -4.34 -4.30
N ILE A 8 -0.70 -3.59 -3.64
CA ILE A 8 -2.09 -3.39 -4.07
C ILE A 8 -2.13 -2.50 -5.31
N LEU A 9 -1.41 -1.37 -5.27
CA LEU A 9 -1.33 -0.45 -6.41
C LEU A 9 -0.69 -1.14 -7.63
N ILE A 10 0.39 -1.89 -7.42
CA ILE A 10 1.07 -2.64 -8.48
C ILE A 10 0.11 -3.65 -9.13
N GLY A 11 -0.56 -4.45 -8.33
CA GLY A 11 -1.50 -5.46 -8.86
C GLY A 11 -2.68 -4.85 -9.59
N ALA A 12 -3.24 -3.76 -9.08
CA ALA A 12 -4.33 -3.05 -9.74
C ALA A 12 -3.91 -2.37 -11.05
N PHE A 13 -2.63 -2.02 -11.18
CA PHE A 13 -2.10 -1.32 -12.35
C PHE A 13 -1.56 -2.26 -13.43
N ARG A 14 -0.81 -3.32 -13.06
CA ARG A 14 -0.10 -4.20 -13.99
C ARG A 14 -0.99 -5.34 -14.49
N PRO A 15 -1.33 -5.39 -15.81
CA PRO A 15 -2.18 -6.46 -16.36
C PRO A 15 -1.56 -7.86 -16.25
N ASP A 16 -0.22 -7.97 -16.13
CA ASP A 16 0.50 -9.23 -15.99
C ASP A 16 0.62 -9.73 -14.54
N ASP A 17 0.09 -8.98 -13.57
CA ASP A 17 0.01 -9.45 -12.19
C ASP A 17 -1.06 -10.56 -12.07
N PRO A 18 -0.76 -11.69 -11.41
CA PRO A 18 -1.74 -12.79 -11.25
C PRO A 18 -3.07 -12.37 -10.61
N ASP A 19 -3.05 -11.38 -9.75
CA ASP A 19 -4.24 -10.88 -9.04
C ASP A 19 -4.83 -9.62 -9.66
N HIS A 20 -4.36 -9.21 -10.85
CA HIS A 20 -4.75 -7.93 -11.47
C HIS A 20 -6.25 -7.72 -11.53
N ALA A 21 -7.00 -8.67 -12.09
CA ALA A 21 -8.44 -8.53 -12.26
C ALA A 21 -9.15 -8.31 -10.91
N ARG A 22 -8.73 -9.05 -9.88
CA ARG A 22 -9.31 -8.99 -8.54
C ARG A 22 -8.98 -7.67 -7.84
N LEU A 23 -7.71 -7.26 -7.88
CA LEU A 23 -7.25 -6.03 -7.23
C LEU A 23 -7.78 -4.78 -7.93
N LYS A 24 -7.82 -4.79 -9.26
CA LYS A 24 -8.40 -3.70 -10.02
C LYS A 24 -9.89 -3.53 -9.69
N ALA A 25 -10.64 -4.64 -9.73
CA ALA A 25 -12.07 -4.61 -9.39
C ALA A 25 -12.31 -4.14 -7.96
N TRP A 26 -11.48 -4.58 -7.01
CA TRP A 26 -11.57 -4.16 -5.62
C TRP A 26 -11.32 -2.65 -5.46
N LEU A 27 -10.27 -2.12 -6.09
CA LEU A 27 -9.94 -0.70 -6.00
C LEU A 27 -11.03 0.17 -6.65
N GLU A 28 -11.51 -0.23 -7.82
CA GLU A 28 -12.60 0.47 -8.51
C GLU A 28 -13.90 0.46 -7.68
N ALA A 29 -14.23 -0.67 -7.06
CA ALA A 29 -15.38 -0.76 -6.17
C ALA A 29 -15.22 0.13 -4.92
N THR A 30 -14.05 0.11 -4.30
CA THR A 30 -13.73 0.94 -3.14
C THR A 30 -13.95 2.43 -3.44
N LEU A 31 -13.43 2.90 -4.58
CA LEU A 31 -13.60 4.29 -5.00
C LEU A 31 -15.04 4.59 -5.38
N ARG A 32 -15.70 3.70 -6.13
CA ARG A 32 -17.11 3.87 -6.52
C ARG A 32 -18.02 3.97 -5.29
N ASP A 33 -17.74 3.21 -4.26
CA ASP A 33 -18.52 3.21 -3.01
C ASP A 33 -18.19 4.40 -2.10
N GLY A 34 -17.34 5.31 -2.55
CA GLY A 34 -16.98 6.53 -1.83
C GLY A 34 -16.05 6.34 -0.66
N VAL A 35 -15.33 5.21 -0.59
CA VAL A 35 -14.36 4.94 0.49
C VAL A 35 -13.05 5.66 0.19
N PRO A 36 -12.62 6.60 1.05
CA PRO A 36 -11.33 7.27 0.84
C PRO A 36 -10.16 6.30 0.90
N VAL A 37 -9.17 6.55 0.06
CA VAL A 37 -7.91 5.80 0.03
C VAL A 37 -6.74 6.71 0.38
N ALA A 38 -5.74 6.15 1.03
CA ALA A 38 -4.51 6.86 1.39
C ALA A 38 -3.30 5.97 1.12
N PHE A 39 -2.19 6.59 0.79
CA PHE A 39 -0.88 5.95 0.78
C PHE A 39 0.19 7.02 0.98
N PRO A 40 1.22 6.76 1.81
CA PRO A 40 2.28 7.72 2.05
C PRO A 40 3.28 7.76 0.88
N ALA A 41 4.15 8.76 0.88
CA ALA A 41 5.18 8.95 -0.15
C ALA A 41 6.08 7.71 -0.32
N LEU A 42 6.36 6.97 0.76
CA LEU A 42 7.13 5.72 0.67
C LEU A 42 6.47 4.71 -0.28
N VAL A 43 5.15 4.60 -0.26
CA VAL A 43 4.38 3.71 -1.14
C VAL A 43 4.41 4.21 -2.59
N GLU A 44 4.27 5.52 -2.81
CA GLU A 44 4.39 6.10 -4.16
C GLU A 44 5.77 5.82 -4.77
N VAL A 45 6.82 6.04 -3.99
CA VAL A 45 8.20 5.78 -4.43
C VAL A 45 8.40 4.31 -4.75
N ALA A 46 7.94 3.42 -3.89
CA ALA A 46 8.04 1.97 -4.11
C ALA A 46 7.27 1.55 -5.36
N PHE A 47 6.05 2.03 -5.55
CA PHE A 47 5.23 1.74 -6.72
C PHE A 47 5.94 2.14 -8.02
N LEU A 48 6.36 3.40 -8.13
CA LEU A 48 7.03 3.90 -9.35
C LEU A 48 8.35 3.16 -9.60
N ARG A 49 9.15 2.94 -8.56
CA ARG A 49 10.42 2.24 -8.68
C ARG A 49 10.26 0.81 -9.17
N ILE A 50 9.27 0.09 -8.65
CA ILE A 50 9.07 -1.33 -8.98
C ILE A 50 8.48 -1.48 -10.39
N VAL A 51 7.40 -0.77 -10.74
CA VAL A 51 6.72 -0.98 -12.04
C VAL A 51 7.56 -0.53 -13.23
N THR A 52 8.53 0.34 -13.02
CA THR A 52 9.46 0.80 -14.07
C THR A 52 10.77 0.03 -14.10
N HIS A 53 10.96 -0.97 -13.23
CA HIS A 53 12.25 -1.60 -13.03
C HIS A 53 12.50 -2.74 -14.04
N PRO A 54 13.53 -2.63 -14.90
CA PRO A 54 13.81 -3.62 -15.94
C PRO A 54 14.28 -4.98 -15.40
N ARG A 55 14.73 -5.05 -14.15
CA ARG A 55 15.10 -6.30 -13.49
C ARG A 55 13.91 -7.02 -12.85
N VAL A 56 12.81 -6.29 -12.59
CA VAL A 56 11.58 -6.87 -12.03
C VAL A 56 10.67 -7.36 -13.14
N TYR A 57 10.53 -6.58 -14.21
CA TYR A 57 9.64 -6.90 -15.32
C TYR A 57 10.41 -6.99 -16.64
N ARG A 58 10.03 -7.97 -17.48
CA ARG A 58 10.54 -8.07 -18.85
C ARG A 58 10.09 -6.86 -19.68
N SER A 59 8.86 -6.39 -19.46
CA SER A 59 8.31 -5.20 -20.09
C SER A 59 7.91 -4.22 -18.99
N PRO A 60 8.85 -3.40 -18.49
CA PRO A 60 8.54 -2.41 -17.46
C PRO A 60 7.50 -1.40 -17.95
N SER A 61 6.72 -0.87 -17.04
CA SER A 61 5.73 0.18 -17.35
C SER A 61 6.44 1.48 -17.70
N PRO A 62 5.99 2.23 -18.73
CA PRO A 62 6.45 3.59 -18.94
C PRO A 62 6.15 4.46 -17.71
N LEU A 63 7.10 5.29 -17.31
CA LEU A 63 6.95 6.15 -16.14
C LEU A 63 5.71 7.03 -16.24
N ALA A 64 5.45 7.60 -17.43
CA ALA A 64 4.29 8.48 -17.62
C ALA A 64 2.95 7.78 -17.36
N GLU A 65 2.82 6.50 -17.75
CA GLU A 65 1.61 5.71 -17.46
C GLU A 65 1.46 5.43 -15.97
N ALA A 66 2.55 5.08 -15.29
CA ALA A 66 2.55 4.81 -13.86
C ALA A 66 2.19 6.08 -13.05
N VAL A 67 2.77 7.21 -13.41
CA VAL A 67 2.43 8.51 -12.80
C VAL A 67 0.96 8.86 -13.06
N GLY A 68 0.48 8.65 -14.29
CA GLY A 68 -0.92 8.88 -14.66
C GLY A 68 -1.90 8.07 -13.81
N PHE A 69 -1.55 6.83 -13.48
CA PHE A 69 -2.35 5.99 -12.59
C PHE A 69 -2.48 6.60 -11.19
N LEU A 70 -1.37 7.04 -10.60
CA LEU A 70 -1.37 7.71 -9.29
C LEU A 70 -2.13 9.02 -9.33
N GLN A 71 -1.95 9.81 -10.38
CA GLN A 71 -2.66 11.08 -10.57
C GLN A 71 -4.18 10.86 -10.66
N ALA A 72 -4.64 9.82 -11.33
CA ALA A 72 -6.06 9.49 -11.43
C ALA A 72 -6.67 9.18 -10.06
N ILE A 73 -5.95 8.44 -9.20
CA ILE A 73 -6.40 8.17 -7.84
C ILE A 73 -6.48 9.46 -7.03
N ARG A 74 -5.47 10.33 -7.11
CA ARG A 74 -5.48 11.62 -6.42
C ARG A 74 -6.59 12.54 -6.91
N ALA A 75 -6.89 12.52 -8.20
CA ALA A 75 -7.94 13.35 -8.81
C ALA A 75 -9.36 12.84 -8.56
N SER A 76 -9.52 11.65 -8.01
CA SER A 76 -10.84 11.05 -7.73
C SER A 76 -11.66 11.80 -6.68
N GLY A 77 -11.02 12.69 -5.90
CA GLY A 77 -11.62 13.34 -4.74
C GLY A 77 -11.65 12.47 -3.48
N LEU A 78 -11.22 11.22 -3.58
CA LEU A 78 -11.22 10.24 -2.47
C LEU A 78 -9.82 9.96 -1.92
N PHE A 79 -8.78 10.57 -2.47
CA PHE A 79 -7.44 10.47 -1.89
C PHE A 79 -7.33 11.31 -0.62
N ARG A 80 -6.69 10.74 0.40
CA ARG A 80 -6.38 11.43 1.65
C ARG A 80 -4.91 11.25 1.98
N GLU A 81 -4.30 12.29 2.55
CA GLU A 81 -2.96 12.16 3.10
C GLU A 81 -3.01 11.37 4.43
N ALA A 82 -2.08 10.45 4.60
CA ALA A 82 -1.90 9.72 5.85
C ALA A 82 -0.81 10.43 6.66
N PRO A 83 -1.14 11.04 7.81
CA PRO A 83 -0.18 11.87 8.52
C PRO A 83 0.94 11.03 9.16
N TRP A 84 2.17 11.49 9.01
CA TRP A 84 3.32 10.98 9.73
C TRP A 84 3.47 11.74 11.04
N THR A 85 2.87 11.20 12.11
CA THR A 85 2.82 11.83 13.42
C THR A 85 3.95 11.37 14.33
N LEU A 86 4.18 12.08 15.43
CA LEU A 86 5.11 11.62 16.46
C LEU A 86 4.68 10.25 17.03
N ARG A 87 3.39 10.05 17.25
CA ARG A 87 2.85 8.77 17.75
C ARG A 87 3.09 7.62 16.78
N ALA A 88 2.91 7.85 15.48
CA ALA A 88 3.20 6.86 14.46
C ALA A 88 4.69 6.50 14.46
N ARG A 89 5.57 7.49 14.61
CA ARG A 89 7.02 7.29 14.71
C ARG A 89 7.39 6.47 15.95
N GLU A 90 6.85 6.79 17.10
CA GLU A 90 7.12 6.06 18.33
C GLU A 90 6.64 4.61 18.25
N ARG A 91 5.47 4.36 17.65
CA ARG A 91 4.95 3.02 17.40
C ARG A 91 5.85 2.24 16.44
N TRP A 92 6.30 2.89 15.37
CA TRP A 92 7.22 2.30 14.41
C TRP A 92 8.52 1.86 15.07
N TRP A 93 9.15 2.73 15.85
CA TRP A 93 10.37 2.41 16.59
C TRP A 93 10.16 1.27 17.60
N ALA A 94 9.04 1.29 18.30
CA ALA A 94 8.69 0.24 19.25
C ALA A 94 8.54 -1.12 18.56
N TRP A 95 7.82 -1.20 17.46
CA TRP A 95 7.67 -2.45 16.70
C TRP A 95 9.00 -2.93 16.12
N CYS A 96 9.80 -2.03 15.56
CA CYS A 96 11.12 -2.42 15.05
C CYS A 96 11.99 -3.03 16.12
N ARG A 97 12.01 -2.42 17.31
CA ARG A 97 12.80 -2.89 18.44
C ARG A 97 12.23 -4.20 19.02
N ASP A 98 10.95 -4.21 19.32
CA ASP A 98 10.33 -5.32 20.06
C ASP A 98 10.23 -6.59 19.21
N LEU A 99 10.09 -6.47 17.89
CA LEU A 99 10.06 -7.59 16.96
C LEU A 99 11.43 -7.91 16.34
N GLY A 100 12.47 -7.15 16.68
CA GLY A 100 13.82 -7.35 16.13
C GLY A 100 13.88 -7.21 14.61
N LEU A 101 13.17 -6.22 14.05
CA LEU A 101 13.06 -6.07 12.60
C LEU A 101 14.34 -5.49 11.99
N HIS A 102 14.61 -5.87 10.74
CA HIS A 102 15.73 -5.36 9.95
C HIS A 102 15.38 -5.37 8.46
N GLY A 103 16.15 -4.60 7.67
CA GLY A 103 15.95 -4.54 6.22
C GLY A 103 14.56 -4.06 5.83
N ASP A 104 13.96 -4.76 4.88
CA ASP A 104 12.65 -4.41 4.32
C ASP A 104 11.50 -4.48 5.34
N ASP A 105 11.66 -5.28 6.40
CA ASP A 105 10.68 -5.37 7.47
C ASP A 105 10.48 -4.04 8.21
N VAL A 106 11.50 -3.17 8.20
CA VAL A 106 11.43 -1.82 8.76
C VAL A 106 10.41 -0.96 7.99
N ASN A 107 10.33 -1.12 6.67
CA ASN A 107 9.34 -0.44 5.84
C ASN A 107 7.92 -0.92 6.18
N ASP A 108 7.75 -2.23 6.40
CA ASP A 108 6.45 -2.79 6.77
C ASP A 108 5.98 -2.24 8.12
N ALA A 109 6.87 -2.17 9.10
CA ALA A 109 6.56 -1.59 10.41
C ALA A 109 6.16 -0.11 10.30
N TYR A 110 6.81 0.64 9.41
CA TYR A 110 6.44 2.04 9.14
C TYR A 110 5.00 2.13 8.64
N LEU A 111 4.66 1.37 7.60
CA LEU A 111 3.33 1.42 7.01
C LEU A 111 2.26 0.95 8.00
N ALA A 112 2.55 -0.10 8.76
CA ALA A 112 1.69 -0.60 9.83
C ALA A 112 1.43 0.48 10.90
N ALA A 113 2.48 1.23 11.31
CA ALA A 113 2.36 2.29 12.29
C ALA A 113 1.48 3.45 11.80
N VAL A 114 1.64 3.83 10.53
CA VAL A 114 0.80 4.87 9.91
C VAL A 114 -0.67 4.45 9.93
N ALA A 115 -0.97 3.22 9.52
CA ALA A 115 -2.34 2.69 9.50
C ALA A 115 -2.95 2.61 10.90
N ALA A 116 -2.19 2.10 11.87
CA ALA A 116 -2.65 1.95 13.24
C ALA A 116 -2.99 3.30 13.88
N GLU A 117 -2.14 4.31 13.71
CA GLU A 117 -2.40 5.64 14.26
C GLU A 117 -3.51 6.40 13.51
N ALA A 118 -3.66 6.16 12.22
CA ALA A 118 -4.78 6.69 11.43
C ALA A 118 -6.10 5.96 11.71
N ARG A 119 -6.05 4.85 12.45
CA ARG A 119 -7.21 4.00 12.77
C ARG A 119 -7.95 3.54 11.52
N CYS A 120 -7.22 3.16 10.50
CA CYS A 120 -7.79 2.63 9.27
C CYS A 120 -7.16 1.28 8.91
N PRO A 121 -7.89 0.42 8.20
CA PRO A 121 -7.33 -0.83 7.73
C PRO A 121 -6.13 -0.61 6.81
N LEU A 122 -5.09 -1.40 6.98
CA LEU A 122 -4.02 -1.55 6.00
C LEU A 122 -4.43 -2.62 4.99
N VAL A 123 -4.31 -2.29 3.72
CA VAL A 123 -4.64 -3.21 2.63
C VAL A 123 -3.35 -3.66 1.95
N SER A 124 -3.05 -4.94 2.06
CA SER A 124 -1.80 -5.53 1.52
C SER A 124 -1.97 -7.03 1.28
N ARG A 125 -1.26 -7.55 0.28
CA ARG A 125 -1.12 -8.99 0.03
C ARG A 125 -0.06 -9.66 0.90
N ASP A 126 0.72 -8.89 1.64
CA ASP A 126 1.83 -9.42 2.44
C ASP A 126 1.32 -9.98 3.78
N GLN A 127 1.42 -11.30 3.94
CA GLN A 127 1.02 -12.01 5.15
C GLN A 127 1.87 -11.64 6.38
N GLY A 128 3.05 -11.04 6.17
CA GLY A 128 3.93 -10.58 7.23
C GLY A 128 3.30 -9.51 8.14
N TYR A 129 2.26 -8.82 7.68
CA TYR A 129 1.55 -7.84 8.52
C TYR A 129 0.82 -8.45 9.71
N ALA A 130 0.55 -9.75 9.69
CA ALA A 130 -0.07 -10.45 10.82
C ALA A 130 0.75 -10.38 12.12
N ARG A 131 2.07 -10.12 12.02
CA ARG A 131 2.96 -9.98 13.20
C ARG A 131 2.74 -8.70 14.01
N PHE A 132 2.08 -7.67 13.42
CA PHE A 132 1.83 -6.40 14.09
C PHE A 132 0.54 -6.48 14.91
N HIS A 133 0.70 -6.62 16.21
CA HIS A 133 -0.42 -6.84 17.13
C HIS A 133 -1.37 -5.64 17.15
N GLY A 134 -2.66 -5.90 16.93
CA GLY A 134 -3.69 -4.87 16.93
C GLY A 134 -3.82 -4.09 15.63
N LEU A 135 -3.02 -4.42 14.61
CA LEU A 135 -3.18 -3.85 13.28
C LEU A 135 -4.42 -4.47 12.60
N ASP A 136 -5.31 -3.61 12.11
CA ASP A 136 -6.37 -4.03 11.21
C ASP A 136 -5.79 -4.14 9.80
N TRP A 137 -5.71 -5.37 9.29
CA TRP A 137 -5.11 -5.67 7.99
C TRP A 137 -6.00 -6.60 7.19
N LEU A 138 -6.11 -6.34 5.90
CA LEU A 138 -6.86 -7.19 4.98
C LEU A 138 -6.13 -7.38 3.65
N ASP A 139 -6.34 -8.55 3.04
CA ASP A 139 -5.85 -8.88 1.71
C ASP A 139 -7.05 -9.12 0.78
N PRO A 140 -7.31 -8.20 -0.19
CA PRO A 140 -8.42 -8.34 -1.12
C PRO A 140 -8.25 -9.50 -2.11
N ALA A 141 -7.03 -10.00 -2.29
CA ALA A 141 -6.73 -11.11 -3.18
C ALA A 141 -6.83 -12.47 -2.49
N ALA A 142 -6.92 -12.50 -1.16
CA ALA A 142 -7.04 -13.74 -0.42
C ALA A 142 -8.30 -14.52 -0.84
N ALA A 143 -8.16 -15.84 -0.94
CA ALA A 143 -9.29 -16.72 -1.18
C ALA A 143 -10.21 -16.73 0.05
N HIS A 144 -11.52 -16.60 -0.21
CA HIS A 144 -12.56 -16.69 0.83
C HIS A 144 -13.18 -18.10 0.83
#